data_8744f668deed17c6d0a59ae13b0b5aec
#
_entry.id   8744f668deed17c6d0a59ae13b0b5aec
#
_cell.length_a   1.000
_cell.length_b   1.000
_cell.length_c   1.000
_cell.angle_alpha   90.00
_cell.angle_beta   90.00
_cell.angle_gamma   90.00
#
_symmetry.space_group_name_H-M   'P 1'
#
loop_
_entity.id
_entity.type
_entity.pdbx_description
1 polymer ?
#
loop_
_entity_poly.entity_id
_entity_poly.type
_entity_poly.pdbx_seq_one_letter_code
_entity_poly.pdbx_strand_id
1 'polypeptide(L)'
;MARTTMLNQKWAGGLSRNRLDKMIANISATNGGGASGDITGVTAGDGLTGGGSSGAVTLSVDYAGDDSIIKAATDGRGISVATTDLLLIADADNNDNVKYVNISQLPFQSVAGSDTQIQFNNDGTQSGASNLVYNSSRGFVGIGVTAANADYALTLPNTAGTQGRIKANAFVTYSSQRLKENISPIENPIEVLKKIKGVSFDWKESKKKDLGFIAEQVGAHLPHIVAWEKNGTDAAGMDYNKIIPILVEALKTQQRQIDTLQTEIISLKK
;
A
#
# COMPACT_ATOMS: atom_id res chain seq x y z
N MET A 1 -46.41 64.95 46.35
CA MET A 1 -47.01 64.77 47.69
C MET A 1 -48.36 64.03 47.68
N ALA A 2 -48.73 63.24 46.67
CA ALA A 2 -50.06 62.61 46.61
C ALA A 2 -50.07 61.09 46.86
N ARG A 3 -48.91 60.45 47.11
CA ARG A 3 -48.85 58.99 47.32
C ARG A 3 -48.85 58.54 48.77
N THR A 4 -48.63 59.47 49.71
CA THR A 4 -48.51 59.08 51.12
C THR A 4 -49.88 59.13 51.89
N THR A 5 -50.93 59.73 51.28
CA THR A 5 -52.24 59.88 51.91
C THR A 5 -53.17 58.65 51.64
N MET A 6 -52.90 57.81 50.76
CA MET A 6 -53.76 56.62 50.48
C MET A 6 -53.48 55.40 51.36
N LEU A 7 -52.36 55.40 52.09
CA LEU A 7 -52.00 54.29 52.99
C LEU A 7 -52.64 54.36 54.37
N ASN A 8 -53.36 55.44 54.68
CA ASN A 8 -54.00 55.67 56.02
C ASN A 8 -55.51 55.43 56.00
N GLN A 9 -56.12 55.13 54.91
CA GLN A 9 -57.55 54.75 54.87
C GLN A 9 -57.72 53.31 55.33
N LYS A 10 -58.60 53.09 56.32
CA LYS A 10 -59.10 51.77 56.70
C LYS A 10 -59.84 51.17 55.47
N TRP A 11 -59.31 50.13 54.95
CA TRP A 11 -60.05 49.35 53.93
C TRP A 11 -61.27 48.71 54.59
N ALA A 12 -62.44 48.89 53.96
CA ALA A 12 -63.74 48.35 54.38
C ALA A 12 -63.73 46.80 54.25
N GLY A 13 -62.95 46.11 55.02
CA GLY A 13 -62.81 44.67 55.01
C GLY A 13 -61.91 44.10 56.10
N GLY A 14 -61.54 44.94 57.07
CA GLY A 14 -60.95 44.42 58.29
C GLY A 14 -59.47 43.99 58.24
N LEU A 15 -58.74 44.36 57.26
CA LEU A 15 -57.27 44.12 57.22
C LEU A 15 -56.56 45.28 57.95
N SER A 16 -56.01 45.03 59.12
CA SER A 16 -55.18 46.03 59.83
C SER A 16 -53.88 46.24 59.05
N ARG A 17 -53.31 47.46 59.14
CA ARG A 17 -52.01 47.82 58.53
C ARG A 17 -50.95 46.78 58.83
N ASN A 18 -50.89 46.28 60.08
CA ASN A 18 -49.97 45.20 60.46
C ASN A 18 -50.17 43.88 59.64
N ARG A 19 -51.40 43.62 59.24
CA ARG A 19 -51.68 42.41 58.41
C ARG A 19 -51.25 42.61 56.93
N LEU A 20 -51.46 43.86 56.45
CA LEU A 20 -51.04 44.22 55.09
C LEU A 20 -49.48 44.26 55.03
N ASP A 21 -48.85 44.87 56.06
CA ASP A 21 -47.36 44.88 56.07
C ASP A 21 -46.79 43.49 56.20
N LYS A 22 -47.39 42.58 56.97
CA LYS A 22 -46.99 41.16 57.00
C LYS A 22 -47.27 40.45 55.73
N MET A 23 -48.36 40.75 55.02
CA MET A 23 -48.65 40.18 53.73
C MET A 23 -47.63 40.67 52.65
N ILE A 24 -47.34 41.99 52.69
CA ILE A 24 -46.30 42.57 51.78
C ILE A 24 -44.93 42.00 52.12
N ALA A 25 -44.59 41.86 53.41
CA ALA A 25 -43.32 41.21 53.78
C ALA A 25 -43.26 39.77 53.36
N ASN A 26 -44.37 39.02 53.49
CA ASN A 26 -44.43 37.65 52.99
C ASN A 26 -44.39 37.58 51.47
N ILE A 27 -45.06 38.46 50.75
CA ILE A 27 -44.99 38.55 49.28
C ILE A 27 -43.58 38.97 48.83
N SER A 28 -42.93 39.89 49.56
CA SER A 28 -41.56 40.29 49.34
C SER A 28 -40.58 39.12 49.63
N ALA A 29 -40.87 38.39 50.74
CA ALA A 29 -40.07 37.21 51.07
C ALA A 29 -40.28 36.02 50.09
N THR A 30 -41.49 35.91 49.49
CA THR A 30 -41.79 34.87 48.53
C THR A 30 -41.56 35.30 47.09
N ASN A 31 -41.62 36.60 46.75
CA ASN A 31 -41.44 37.11 45.39
C ASN A 31 -40.22 38.04 45.22
N GLY A 32 -39.56 38.48 46.31
CA GLY A 32 -38.42 39.40 46.29
C GLY A 32 -37.11 38.84 46.84
N GLY A 33 -37.21 37.80 47.59
CA GLY A 33 -36.09 36.89 47.64
C GLY A 33 -36.11 36.18 46.34
N GLY A 34 -35.12 36.37 45.48
CA GLY A 34 -34.99 35.63 44.31
C GLY A 34 -35.40 34.20 44.64
N ALA A 35 -36.39 33.68 43.94
CA ALA A 35 -36.65 32.28 44.00
C ALA A 35 -35.25 31.69 44.05
N SER A 36 -34.84 31.17 45.19
CA SER A 36 -33.69 30.31 45.21
C SER A 36 -34.08 29.22 44.27
N GLY A 37 -33.76 29.42 43.01
CA GLY A 37 -33.88 28.36 42.03
C GLY A 37 -33.19 27.20 42.72
N ASP A 38 -33.71 26.04 42.56
CA ASP A 38 -33.17 24.81 43.18
C ASP A 38 -31.70 24.59 42.86
N ILE A 39 -31.08 25.47 42.04
CA ILE A 39 -29.67 25.42 41.64
C ILE A 39 -28.86 26.38 42.54
N THR A 40 -28.09 25.80 43.46
CA THR A 40 -27.17 26.53 44.36
C THR A 40 -25.77 26.72 43.78
N GLY A 41 -25.46 26.06 42.68
CA GLY A 41 -24.22 26.19 41.96
C GLY A 41 -24.22 25.35 40.68
N VAL A 42 -23.45 25.79 39.71
CA VAL A 42 -23.16 25.05 38.47
C VAL A 42 -21.68 24.81 38.43
N THR A 43 -21.28 23.54 38.30
CA THR A 43 -19.89 23.14 38.17
C THR A 43 -19.69 22.57 36.77
N ALA A 44 -18.64 22.99 36.07
CA ALA A 44 -18.24 22.38 34.80
C ALA A 44 -17.74 20.98 35.08
N GLY A 45 -18.19 20.02 34.26
CA GLY A 45 -17.65 18.67 34.19
C GLY A 45 -16.63 18.58 33.08
N ASP A 46 -16.11 17.35 32.83
CA ASP A 46 -15.13 17.07 31.80
C ASP A 46 -15.64 17.55 30.42
N GLY A 47 -14.77 18.19 29.64
CA GLY A 47 -15.09 18.80 28.37
C GLY A 47 -15.78 20.15 28.41
N LEU A 48 -16.03 20.68 29.61
CA LEU A 48 -16.63 22.02 29.84
C LEU A 48 -15.74 22.88 30.75
N THR A 49 -15.79 24.19 30.55
CA THR A 49 -15.15 25.16 31.41
C THR A 49 -16.16 26.23 31.86
N GLY A 50 -15.92 26.85 33.02
CA GLY A 50 -16.81 27.83 33.60
C GLY A 50 -17.56 27.29 34.81
N GLY A 51 -18.71 27.91 35.13
CA GLY A 51 -19.51 27.58 36.32
C GLY A 51 -19.59 28.74 37.27
N GLY A 52 -20.35 28.60 38.39
CA GLY A 52 -20.52 29.61 39.41
C GLY A 52 -21.62 29.27 40.40
N SER A 53 -21.63 29.96 41.55
CA SER A 53 -22.61 29.76 42.61
C SER A 53 -23.58 30.94 42.79
N SER A 54 -23.50 31.99 41.96
CA SER A 54 -24.39 33.14 42.01
C SER A 54 -24.40 33.89 40.67
N GLY A 55 -25.49 34.62 40.40
CA GLY A 55 -25.65 35.46 39.23
C GLY A 55 -25.85 34.70 37.94
N ALA A 56 -25.47 35.28 36.80
CA ALA A 56 -25.46 34.63 35.50
C ALA A 56 -24.24 33.71 35.39
N VAL A 57 -24.48 32.42 35.14
CA VAL A 57 -23.41 31.42 35.03
C VAL A 57 -23.23 31.05 33.56
N THR A 58 -22.01 31.10 33.09
CA THR A 58 -21.63 30.67 31.72
C THR A 58 -20.88 29.34 31.80
N LEU A 59 -21.29 28.41 30.98
CA LEU A 59 -20.53 27.19 30.63
C LEU A 59 -20.10 27.28 29.19
N SER A 60 -18.85 26.97 28.93
CA SER A 60 -18.29 26.90 27.56
C SER A 60 -17.67 25.53 27.34
N VAL A 61 -17.63 25.12 26.07
CA VAL A 61 -16.87 23.89 25.68
C VAL A 61 -15.39 24.16 25.90
N ASP A 62 -14.71 23.25 26.61
CA ASP A 62 -13.26 23.30 26.77
C ASP A 62 -12.56 22.65 25.61
N TYR A 63 -11.76 23.42 24.87
CA TYR A 63 -10.96 22.95 23.73
C TYR A 63 -9.49 22.76 24.09
N ALA A 64 -9.07 23.08 25.33
CA ALA A 64 -7.66 23.04 25.71
C ALA A 64 -7.48 22.41 27.09
N GLY A 65 -6.27 21.95 27.39
CA GLY A 65 -5.93 21.38 28.68
C GLY A 65 -6.19 19.89 28.81
N ASP A 66 -6.10 19.37 30.03
CA ASP A 66 -6.17 17.93 30.29
C ASP A 66 -7.60 17.40 30.43
N ASP A 67 -8.56 18.32 30.69
CA ASP A 67 -9.98 18.06 30.79
C ASP A 67 -10.79 18.52 29.55
N SER A 68 -10.10 18.82 28.46
CA SER A 68 -10.74 19.18 27.18
C SER A 68 -11.67 18.10 26.67
N ILE A 69 -12.65 18.49 25.84
CA ILE A 69 -13.62 17.56 25.23
C ILE A 69 -12.97 16.36 24.50
N ILE A 70 -11.77 16.57 23.95
CA ILE A 70 -11.04 15.49 23.25
C ILE A 70 -10.39 14.53 24.26
N LYS A 71 -9.76 15.09 25.33
CA LYS A 71 -9.10 14.27 26.36
C LYS A 71 -10.08 13.58 27.31
N ALA A 72 -11.23 14.21 27.54
CA ALA A 72 -12.32 13.62 28.31
C ALA A 72 -13.01 12.46 27.60
N ALA A 73 -12.85 12.36 26.28
CA ALA A 73 -13.37 11.23 25.52
C ALA A 73 -12.65 9.93 25.91
N THR A 74 -13.39 8.83 25.90
CA THR A 74 -12.82 7.50 26.14
C THR A 74 -11.75 7.17 25.08
N ASP A 75 -10.62 6.62 25.54
CA ASP A 75 -9.54 6.19 24.66
C ASP A 75 -10.03 5.13 23.66
N GLY A 76 -9.98 5.48 22.38
CA GLY A 76 -10.39 4.62 21.27
C GLY A 76 -9.30 3.66 20.79
N ARG A 77 -8.14 3.57 21.48
CA ARG A 77 -7.12 2.59 21.09
C ARG A 77 -7.66 1.17 21.21
N GLY A 78 -7.55 0.41 20.12
CA GLY A 78 -8.06 -0.95 20.05
C GLY A 78 -9.50 -1.08 19.56
N ILE A 79 -10.21 0.03 19.25
CA ILE A 79 -11.46 -0.06 18.51
C ILE A 79 -11.19 -0.22 17.01
N SER A 80 -12.10 -0.89 16.32
CA SER A 80 -12.09 -0.92 14.86
C SER A 80 -12.80 0.33 14.34
N VAL A 81 -12.06 1.20 13.67
CA VAL A 81 -12.63 2.40 13.03
C VAL A 81 -13.34 1.97 11.75
N ALA A 82 -14.64 2.23 11.67
CA ALA A 82 -15.45 1.94 10.48
C ALA A 82 -15.51 3.18 9.55
N THR A 83 -15.76 2.93 8.27
CA THR A 83 -15.90 4.01 7.28
C THR A 83 -17.12 4.90 7.54
N THR A 84 -18.08 4.42 8.34
CA THR A 84 -19.29 5.14 8.77
C THR A 84 -19.08 5.96 10.05
N ASP A 85 -17.96 5.81 10.75
CA ASP A 85 -17.66 6.60 11.93
C ASP A 85 -17.50 8.07 11.58
N LEU A 86 -17.85 8.94 12.54
CA LEU A 86 -17.93 10.37 12.35
C LEU A 86 -16.69 11.05 12.92
N LEU A 87 -16.18 12.02 12.21
CA LEU A 87 -15.13 12.93 12.64
C LEU A 87 -15.66 14.36 12.63
N LEU A 88 -15.40 15.12 13.70
CA LEU A 88 -15.67 16.55 13.75
C LEU A 88 -14.56 17.32 13.03
N ILE A 89 -14.95 18.24 12.15
CA ILE A 89 -14.03 19.16 11.47
C ILE A 89 -14.53 20.59 11.58
N ALA A 90 -13.63 21.56 11.59
CA ALA A 90 -13.94 22.95 11.30
C ALA A 90 -13.95 23.12 9.78
N ASP A 91 -15.05 23.56 9.20
CA ASP A 91 -15.19 23.74 7.76
C ASP A 91 -14.73 25.15 7.37
N ALA A 92 -13.51 25.26 6.85
CA ALA A 92 -12.89 26.53 6.49
C ALA A 92 -13.69 27.30 5.42
N ASP A 93 -14.40 26.60 4.53
CA ASP A 93 -15.22 27.21 3.49
C ASP A 93 -16.55 27.75 4.03
N ASN A 94 -16.86 27.48 5.30
CA ASN A 94 -18.11 27.88 5.96
C ASN A 94 -17.84 28.54 7.36
N ASN A 95 -16.94 29.52 7.39
CA ASN A 95 -16.59 30.28 8.59
C ASN A 95 -16.16 29.40 9.78
N ASP A 96 -15.42 28.35 9.54
CA ASP A 96 -14.97 27.41 10.56
C ASP A 96 -16.12 26.77 11.39
N ASN A 97 -17.35 26.76 10.87
CA ASN A 97 -18.44 26.08 11.51
C ASN A 97 -18.14 24.59 11.67
N VAL A 98 -18.38 24.07 12.86
CA VAL A 98 -18.14 22.66 13.15
C VAL A 98 -19.15 21.80 12.39
N LYS A 99 -18.63 20.83 11.64
CA LYS A 99 -19.39 19.79 10.92
C LYS A 99 -18.84 18.42 11.25
N TYR A 100 -19.62 17.39 11.01
CA TYR A 100 -19.09 16.03 11.01
C TYR A 100 -18.95 15.51 9.56
N VAL A 101 -17.96 14.69 9.37
CA VAL A 101 -17.75 13.92 8.13
C VAL A 101 -17.61 12.45 8.48
N ASN A 102 -18.05 11.58 7.59
CA ASN A 102 -17.75 10.16 7.71
C ASN A 102 -16.27 9.92 7.38
N ILE A 103 -15.67 8.93 8.00
CA ILE A 103 -14.29 8.51 7.67
C ILE A 103 -14.15 8.21 6.17
N SER A 104 -15.19 7.67 5.52
CA SER A 104 -15.22 7.45 4.06
C SER A 104 -15.10 8.71 3.20
N GLN A 105 -15.41 9.90 3.76
CA GLN A 105 -15.33 11.17 3.04
C GLN A 105 -13.95 11.85 3.18
N LEU A 106 -13.10 11.33 4.06
CA LEU A 106 -11.74 11.83 4.16
C LEU A 106 -10.95 11.43 2.89
N PRO A 107 -10.05 12.29 2.40
CA PRO A 107 -9.27 12.02 1.20
C PRO A 107 -8.16 10.99 1.46
N PHE A 108 -8.46 9.96 2.27
CA PHE A 108 -7.58 8.80 2.34
C PHE A 108 -7.68 8.09 0.99
N GLN A 109 -6.63 8.13 0.24
CA GLN A 109 -6.60 7.39 -1.01
C GLN A 109 -6.72 5.89 -0.66
N SER A 110 -7.82 5.30 -1.09
CA SER A 110 -7.91 3.84 -1.11
C SER A 110 -6.73 3.29 -1.90
N VAL A 111 -6.26 2.11 -1.52
CA VAL A 111 -5.25 1.40 -2.29
C VAL A 111 -5.63 1.42 -3.77
N ALA A 112 -4.84 2.10 -4.60
CA ALA A 112 -5.13 2.27 -6.01
C ALA A 112 -4.77 1.01 -6.81
N GLY A 113 -5.51 0.75 -7.88
CA GLY A 113 -5.26 -0.38 -8.76
C GLY A 113 -5.93 -1.68 -8.30
N SER A 114 -5.55 -2.78 -8.94
CA SER A 114 -6.02 -4.13 -8.63
C SER A 114 -5.03 -4.86 -7.73
N ASP A 115 -5.47 -5.97 -7.12
CA ASP A 115 -4.58 -6.86 -6.37
C ASP A 115 -3.34 -7.23 -7.18
N THR A 116 -2.22 -7.39 -6.50
CA THR A 116 -0.88 -7.66 -7.06
C THR A 116 -0.18 -6.51 -7.76
N GLN A 117 -0.84 -5.40 -8.08
CA GLN A 117 -0.20 -4.25 -8.73
C GLN A 117 0.69 -3.47 -7.76
N ILE A 118 1.85 -3.06 -8.23
CA ILE A 118 2.72 -2.14 -7.49
C ILE A 118 2.18 -0.73 -7.64
N GLN A 119 2.06 -0.03 -6.52
CA GLN A 119 1.54 1.32 -6.50
C GLN A 119 2.65 2.34 -6.78
N PHE A 120 2.28 3.41 -7.45
CA PHE A 120 3.18 4.51 -7.75
C PHE A 120 2.44 5.86 -7.71
N ASN A 121 3.21 6.94 -7.61
CA ASN A 121 2.69 8.29 -7.75
C ASN A 121 2.51 8.62 -9.23
N ASN A 122 1.27 8.85 -9.65
CA ASN A 122 0.91 9.28 -10.98
C ASN A 122 0.43 10.74 -10.93
N ASP A 123 1.35 11.67 -11.11
CA ASP A 123 1.11 13.12 -11.11
C ASP A 123 0.31 13.58 -9.87
N GLY A 124 0.81 13.23 -8.67
CA GLY A 124 0.19 13.59 -7.40
C GLY A 124 -0.94 12.68 -6.92
N THR A 125 -1.37 11.71 -7.74
CA THR A 125 -2.37 10.72 -7.35
C THR A 125 -1.77 9.32 -7.24
N GLN A 126 -2.26 8.53 -6.29
CA GLN A 126 -1.86 7.13 -6.15
C GLN A 126 -2.48 6.29 -7.28
N SER A 127 -1.67 5.50 -7.95
CA SER A 127 -2.11 4.65 -9.07
C SER A 127 -1.47 3.27 -8.99
N GLY A 128 -2.14 2.25 -9.52
CA GLY A 128 -1.62 0.89 -9.62
C GLY A 128 -0.99 0.64 -10.99
N ALA A 129 0.23 0.10 -11.01
CA ALA A 129 0.93 -0.22 -12.24
C ALA A 129 0.39 -1.53 -12.84
N SER A 130 -0.41 -1.46 -13.90
CA SER A 130 -0.94 -2.64 -14.58
C SER A 130 0.15 -3.54 -15.19
N ASN A 131 1.29 -2.94 -15.52
CA ASN A 131 2.43 -3.62 -16.15
C ASN A 131 3.57 -3.96 -15.19
N LEU A 132 3.41 -3.69 -13.89
CA LEU A 132 4.38 -4.05 -12.84
C LEU A 132 3.62 -4.71 -11.70
N VAL A 133 3.76 -6.00 -11.57
CA VAL A 133 2.98 -6.82 -10.65
C VAL A 133 3.88 -7.64 -9.74
N TYR A 134 3.39 -7.91 -8.53
CA TYR A 134 4.05 -8.76 -7.55
C TYR A 134 3.17 -9.97 -7.23
N ASN A 135 3.68 -11.16 -7.50
CA ASN A 135 3.03 -12.40 -7.10
C ASN A 135 3.43 -12.73 -5.65
N SER A 136 2.58 -12.40 -4.69
CA SER A 136 2.85 -12.58 -3.26
C SER A 136 2.96 -14.05 -2.84
N SER A 137 2.27 -14.96 -3.52
CA SER A 137 2.32 -16.40 -3.22
C SER A 137 3.64 -17.06 -3.63
N ARG A 138 4.35 -16.48 -4.60
CA ARG A 138 5.63 -17.01 -5.13
C ARG A 138 6.82 -16.09 -4.85
N GLY A 139 6.60 -14.83 -4.46
CA GLY A 139 7.64 -13.82 -4.28
C GLY A 139 8.24 -13.33 -5.60
N PHE A 140 7.51 -13.37 -6.70
CA PHE A 140 8.00 -13.07 -8.05
C PHE A 140 7.49 -11.72 -8.55
N VAL A 141 8.30 -11.05 -9.36
CA VAL A 141 7.97 -9.79 -10.02
C VAL A 141 7.73 -10.01 -11.51
N GLY A 142 6.63 -9.50 -12.02
CA GLY A 142 6.31 -9.48 -13.44
C GLY A 142 6.34 -8.07 -14.01
N ILE A 143 7.02 -7.86 -15.13
CA ILE A 143 7.01 -6.61 -15.89
C ILE A 143 6.40 -6.88 -17.24
N GLY A 144 5.25 -6.27 -17.54
CA GLY A 144 4.51 -6.48 -18.77
C GLY A 144 3.81 -7.85 -18.87
N VAL A 145 3.70 -8.58 -17.76
CA VAL A 145 2.98 -9.85 -17.63
C VAL A 145 2.03 -9.80 -16.44
N THR A 146 1.06 -10.71 -16.41
CA THR A 146 0.19 -10.84 -15.23
C THR A 146 0.91 -11.54 -14.07
N ALA A 147 0.49 -11.29 -12.83
CA ALA A 147 1.07 -11.94 -11.67
C ALA A 147 0.97 -13.49 -11.74
N ALA A 148 -0.09 -14.01 -12.35
CA ALA A 148 -0.27 -15.45 -12.53
C ALA A 148 0.78 -16.08 -13.47
N ASN A 149 1.30 -15.30 -14.42
CA ASN A 149 2.28 -15.74 -15.41
C ASN A 149 3.74 -15.45 -15.02
N ALA A 150 3.96 -14.93 -13.81
CA ALA A 150 5.31 -14.75 -13.28
C ALA A 150 5.84 -16.10 -12.76
N ASP A 151 6.50 -16.85 -13.61
CA ASP A 151 7.05 -18.18 -13.28
C ASP A 151 8.48 -18.16 -12.75
N TYR A 152 9.18 -17.05 -12.91
CA TYR A 152 10.54 -16.79 -12.41
C TYR A 152 10.55 -15.58 -11.51
N ALA A 153 11.59 -15.42 -10.67
CA ALA A 153 11.74 -14.28 -9.76
C ALA A 153 11.60 -12.92 -10.47
N LEU A 154 12.01 -12.85 -11.74
CA LEU A 154 11.71 -11.75 -12.65
C LEU A 154 11.23 -12.31 -13.98
N THR A 155 10.02 -11.99 -14.40
CA THR A 155 9.44 -12.41 -15.67
C THR A 155 9.13 -11.20 -16.54
N LEU A 156 9.58 -11.25 -17.79
CA LEU A 156 9.28 -10.26 -18.83
C LEU A 156 8.37 -10.87 -19.89
N PRO A 157 7.70 -10.04 -20.73
CA PRO A 157 6.84 -10.56 -21.80
C PRO A 157 7.57 -11.49 -22.76
N ASN A 158 6.92 -12.57 -23.11
CA ASN A 158 7.37 -13.48 -24.19
C ASN A 158 6.80 -13.00 -25.52
N THR A 159 7.16 -11.81 -25.95
CA THR A 159 6.71 -11.23 -27.21
C THR A 159 7.88 -10.85 -28.11
N ALA A 160 7.70 -11.05 -29.40
CA ALA A 160 8.69 -10.68 -30.41
C ALA A 160 8.73 -9.17 -30.59
N GLY A 161 9.55 -8.50 -29.81
CA GLY A 161 9.68 -7.04 -29.87
C GLY A 161 10.74 -6.54 -28.91
N THR A 162 10.57 -5.32 -28.42
CA THR A 162 11.49 -4.70 -27.47
C THR A 162 11.09 -4.94 -26.01
N GLN A 163 9.87 -5.39 -25.76
CA GLN A 163 9.28 -5.44 -24.41
C GLN A 163 9.94 -6.50 -23.49
N GLY A 164 10.38 -7.63 -24.03
CA GLY A 164 11.06 -8.69 -23.26
C GLY A 164 12.58 -8.54 -23.18
N ARG A 165 13.15 -7.41 -23.60
CA ARG A 165 14.60 -7.22 -23.65
C ARG A 165 15.12 -6.53 -22.40
N ILE A 166 16.28 -6.99 -21.93
CA ILE A 166 17.04 -6.34 -20.86
C ILE A 166 18.31 -5.75 -21.47
N LYS A 167 18.55 -4.46 -21.23
CA LYS A 167 19.81 -3.78 -21.56
C LYS A 167 20.57 -3.55 -20.25
N ALA A 168 21.70 -4.22 -20.12
CA ALA A 168 22.55 -4.09 -18.94
C ALA A 168 24.03 -4.03 -19.35
N ASN A 169 24.86 -3.44 -18.51
CA ASN A 169 26.31 -3.44 -18.74
C ASN A 169 26.94 -4.82 -18.57
N ALA A 170 26.42 -5.62 -17.62
CA ALA A 170 26.85 -6.99 -17.36
C ALA A 170 25.74 -7.81 -16.69
N PHE A 171 25.80 -9.11 -16.91
CA PHE A 171 25.04 -10.10 -16.16
C PHE A 171 26.03 -11.04 -15.46
N VAL A 172 25.99 -11.09 -14.13
CA VAL A 172 26.87 -11.96 -13.33
C VAL A 172 26.09 -13.19 -12.90
N THR A 173 26.54 -14.36 -13.33
CA THR A 173 25.94 -15.66 -12.99
C THR A 173 26.71 -16.31 -11.86
N TYR A 174 26.02 -16.83 -10.85
CA TYR A 174 26.64 -17.62 -9.79
C TYR A 174 27.34 -18.86 -10.36
N SER A 175 28.65 -19.00 -10.11
CA SER A 175 29.46 -20.10 -10.66
C SER A 175 30.54 -20.62 -9.70
N SER A 176 30.49 -20.27 -8.41
CA SER A 176 31.46 -20.73 -7.42
C SER A 176 31.44 -22.25 -7.25
N GLN A 177 32.60 -22.87 -7.16
CA GLN A 177 32.77 -24.30 -6.89
C GLN A 177 32.05 -24.76 -5.61
N ARG A 178 32.00 -23.91 -4.58
CA ARG A 178 31.34 -24.20 -3.29
C ARG A 178 29.82 -24.45 -3.41
N LEU A 179 29.23 -24.06 -4.54
CA LEU A 179 27.78 -24.23 -4.83
C LEU A 179 27.52 -25.43 -5.77
N LYS A 180 28.54 -26.21 -6.08
CA LYS A 180 28.47 -27.30 -7.06
C LYS A 180 29.00 -28.59 -6.47
N GLU A 181 28.39 -29.69 -6.85
CA GLU A 181 28.83 -31.05 -6.52
C GLU A 181 28.89 -31.91 -7.78
N ASN A 182 29.49 -33.09 -7.71
CA ASN A 182 29.60 -34.05 -8.81
C ASN A 182 30.21 -33.42 -10.08
N ILE A 183 31.25 -32.62 -9.90
CA ILE A 183 31.91 -31.90 -10.98
C ILE A 183 32.71 -32.89 -11.83
N SER A 184 32.35 -33.00 -13.13
CA SER A 184 33.02 -33.84 -14.10
C SER A 184 33.27 -33.06 -15.40
N PRO A 185 34.26 -33.44 -16.20
CA PRO A 185 34.49 -32.90 -17.53
C PRO A 185 33.29 -33.14 -18.46
N ILE A 186 33.11 -32.24 -19.44
CA ILE A 186 32.12 -32.44 -20.50
C ILE A 186 32.71 -33.42 -21.50
N GLU A 187 32.07 -34.58 -21.61
CA GLU A 187 32.52 -35.63 -22.52
C GLU A 187 31.94 -35.44 -23.93
N ASN A 188 32.73 -35.83 -24.92
CA ASN A 188 32.35 -35.84 -26.35
C ASN A 188 31.69 -34.54 -26.86
N PRO A 189 32.25 -33.33 -26.51
CA PRO A 189 31.61 -32.05 -26.78
C PRO A 189 31.36 -31.80 -28.28
N ILE A 190 32.21 -32.30 -29.18
CA ILE A 190 32.01 -32.17 -30.62
C ILE A 190 30.76 -32.97 -31.07
N GLU A 191 30.55 -34.16 -30.55
CA GLU A 191 29.40 -35.00 -30.91
C GLU A 191 28.08 -34.36 -30.37
N VAL A 192 28.14 -33.71 -29.23
CA VAL A 192 26.99 -32.94 -28.72
C VAL A 192 26.66 -31.79 -29.67
N LEU A 193 27.67 -30.99 -30.08
CA LEU A 193 27.46 -29.86 -30.99
C LEU A 193 26.98 -30.27 -32.38
N LYS A 194 27.40 -31.40 -32.91
CA LYS A 194 26.90 -31.92 -34.17
C LYS A 194 25.40 -32.19 -34.20
N LYS A 195 24.78 -32.41 -33.03
CA LYS A 195 23.34 -32.65 -32.86
C LYS A 195 22.52 -31.37 -32.73
N ILE A 196 23.17 -30.25 -32.42
CA ILE A 196 22.52 -28.97 -32.25
C ILE A 196 22.60 -28.19 -33.56
N LYS A 197 21.47 -27.65 -34.02
CA LYS A 197 21.39 -26.87 -35.24
C LYS A 197 21.05 -25.43 -34.96
N GLY A 198 21.93 -24.50 -35.32
CA GLY A 198 21.60 -23.10 -35.44
C GLY A 198 20.67 -22.83 -36.59
N VAL A 199 19.67 -22.01 -36.40
CA VAL A 199 18.67 -21.71 -37.44
C VAL A 199 18.48 -20.20 -37.58
N SER A 200 18.08 -19.77 -38.76
CA SER A 200 17.52 -18.46 -39.00
C SER A 200 16.01 -18.59 -39.08
N PHE A 201 15.29 -17.65 -38.47
CA PHE A 201 13.83 -17.71 -38.40
C PHE A 201 13.22 -16.31 -38.40
N ASP A 202 11.93 -16.23 -38.66
CA ASP A 202 11.13 -15.01 -38.48
C ASP A 202 10.19 -15.21 -37.29
N TRP A 203 10.17 -14.24 -36.43
CA TRP A 203 9.18 -14.19 -35.31
C TRP A 203 7.76 -14.16 -35.90
N LYS A 204 6.87 -15.04 -35.45
CA LYS A 204 5.51 -15.15 -36.00
C LYS A 204 4.72 -13.83 -35.92
N GLU A 205 4.83 -13.09 -34.83
CA GLU A 205 4.09 -11.83 -34.61
C GLU A 205 4.73 -10.65 -35.33
N SER A 206 6.01 -10.38 -35.09
CA SER A 206 6.69 -9.17 -35.58
C SER A 206 7.22 -9.30 -36.99
N LYS A 207 7.29 -10.53 -37.56
CA LYS A 207 7.91 -10.85 -38.84
C LYS A 207 9.39 -10.42 -38.94
N LYS A 208 10.02 -10.14 -37.79
CA LYS A 208 11.45 -9.81 -37.74
C LYS A 208 12.29 -11.06 -37.85
N LYS A 209 13.33 -10.97 -38.67
CA LYS A 209 14.34 -12.02 -38.81
C LYS A 209 15.23 -12.10 -37.61
N ASP A 210 15.57 -13.30 -37.19
CA ASP A 210 16.48 -13.56 -36.09
C ASP A 210 17.25 -14.86 -36.29
N LEU A 211 18.23 -15.11 -35.42
CA LEU A 211 19.06 -16.28 -35.39
C LEU A 211 18.99 -16.94 -34.01
N GLY A 212 19.00 -18.27 -33.98
CA GLY A 212 18.99 -18.96 -32.69
C GLY A 212 18.89 -20.46 -32.83
N PHE A 213 18.27 -21.08 -31.85
CA PHE A 213 18.03 -22.51 -31.79
C PHE A 213 16.52 -22.78 -31.63
N ILE A 214 16.09 -23.97 -31.99
CA ILE A 214 14.77 -24.47 -31.60
C ILE A 214 14.94 -25.24 -30.30
N ALA A 215 14.33 -24.73 -29.23
CA ALA A 215 14.54 -25.22 -27.88
C ALA A 215 14.17 -26.71 -27.73
N GLU A 216 13.08 -27.15 -28.33
CA GLU A 216 12.66 -28.55 -28.34
C GLU A 216 13.71 -29.47 -29.00
N GLN A 217 14.34 -29.03 -30.09
CA GLN A 217 15.39 -29.80 -30.78
C GLN A 217 16.67 -29.88 -29.92
N VAL A 218 17.02 -28.80 -29.25
CA VAL A 218 18.14 -28.78 -28.30
C VAL A 218 17.83 -29.66 -27.09
N GLY A 219 16.63 -29.57 -26.56
CA GLY A 219 16.17 -30.32 -25.40
C GLY A 219 16.15 -31.82 -25.57
N ALA A 220 15.99 -32.31 -26.82
CA ALA A 220 16.13 -33.73 -27.12
C ALA A 220 17.54 -34.28 -26.80
N HIS A 221 18.56 -33.45 -26.74
CA HIS A 221 19.95 -33.80 -26.48
C HIS A 221 20.50 -33.21 -25.18
N LEU A 222 19.99 -32.04 -24.78
CA LEU A 222 20.42 -31.28 -23.59
C LEU A 222 19.17 -30.84 -22.81
N PRO A 223 18.39 -31.73 -22.21
CA PRO A 223 17.12 -31.38 -21.57
C PRO A 223 17.29 -30.42 -20.38
N HIS A 224 18.44 -30.42 -19.73
CA HIS A 224 18.72 -29.61 -18.54
C HIS A 224 18.99 -28.14 -18.84
N ILE A 225 19.11 -27.72 -20.10
CA ILE A 225 19.26 -26.31 -20.48
C ILE A 225 17.97 -25.71 -21.06
N VAL A 226 16.91 -26.49 -21.15
CA VAL A 226 15.61 -26.10 -21.70
C VAL A 226 14.60 -25.99 -20.57
N ALA A 227 13.86 -24.88 -20.54
CA ALA A 227 12.69 -24.73 -19.71
C ALA A 227 11.46 -25.23 -20.48
N TRP A 228 10.81 -26.27 -19.94
CA TRP A 228 9.65 -26.89 -20.56
C TRP A 228 8.35 -26.30 -20.01
N GLU A 229 7.36 -26.18 -20.89
CA GLU A 229 5.99 -25.87 -20.47
C GLU A 229 5.39 -27.00 -19.63
N LYS A 230 4.28 -26.71 -18.94
CA LYS A 230 3.60 -27.70 -18.07
C LYS A 230 3.12 -28.95 -18.82
N ASN A 231 2.91 -28.84 -20.12
CA ASN A 231 2.53 -29.99 -20.98
C ASN A 231 3.70 -30.95 -21.26
N GLY A 232 4.93 -30.57 -20.91
CA GLY A 232 6.14 -31.39 -21.07
C GLY A 232 6.59 -31.61 -22.50
N THR A 233 5.96 -30.99 -23.49
CA THR A 233 6.26 -31.13 -24.93
C THR A 233 6.73 -29.85 -25.58
N ASP A 234 6.14 -28.73 -25.20
CA ASP A 234 6.50 -27.40 -25.69
C ASP A 234 7.55 -26.78 -24.77
N ALA A 235 8.51 -26.08 -25.34
CA ALA A 235 9.54 -25.39 -24.62
C ALA A 235 9.13 -23.92 -24.38
N ALA A 236 9.21 -23.46 -23.14
CA ALA A 236 9.11 -22.05 -22.79
C ALA A 236 10.34 -21.24 -23.22
N GLY A 237 11.50 -21.90 -23.30
CA GLY A 237 12.76 -21.27 -23.69
C GLY A 237 13.97 -22.12 -23.34
N MET A 238 15.16 -21.56 -23.56
CA MET A 238 16.41 -22.24 -23.19
C MET A 238 17.47 -21.25 -22.67
N ASP A 239 18.39 -21.77 -21.87
CA ASP A 239 19.55 -21.02 -21.38
C ASP A 239 20.72 -21.13 -22.37
N TYR A 240 20.86 -20.13 -23.24
CA TYR A 240 21.91 -20.05 -24.25
C TYR A 240 23.32 -20.06 -23.64
N ASN A 241 23.51 -19.52 -22.42
CA ASN A 241 24.82 -19.45 -21.80
C ASN A 241 25.39 -20.82 -21.46
N LYS A 242 24.54 -21.82 -21.27
CA LYS A 242 24.97 -23.20 -20.99
C LYS A 242 25.57 -23.94 -22.21
N ILE A 243 25.47 -23.36 -23.40
CA ILE A 243 26.17 -23.88 -24.60
C ILE A 243 27.64 -23.46 -24.58
N ILE A 244 28.00 -22.33 -23.93
CA ILE A 244 29.36 -21.78 -23.92
C ILE A 244 30.39 -22.78 -23.37
N PRO A 245 30.23 -23.46 -22.24
CA PRO A 245 31.21 -24.45 -21.77
C PRO A 245 31.37 -25.64 -22.72
N ILE A 246 30.32 -26.05 -23.40
CA ILE A 246 30.39 -27.11 -24.42
C ILE A 246 31.24 -26.65 -25.62
N LEU A 247 31.04 -25.41 -26.07
CA LEU A 247 31.85 -24.82 -27.15
C LEU A 247 33.32 -24.73 -26.77
N VAL A 248 33.63 -24.33 -25.53
CA VAL A 248 35.01 -24.25 -25.03
C VAL A 248 35.69 -25.62 -25.09
N GLU A 249 35.04 -26.67 -24.59
CA GLU A 249 35.63 -28.02 -24.61
C GLU A 249 35.69 -28.61 -26.01
N ALA A 250 34.75 -28.27 -26.90
CA ALA A 250 34.81 -28.67 -28.30
C ALA A 250 35.99 -28.02 -29.03
N LEU A 251 36.22 -26.70 -28.84
CA LEU A 251 37.36 -25.99 -29.41
C LEU A 251 38.70 -26.57 -28.92
N LYS A 252 38.84 -26.87 -27.64
CA LYS A 252 40.02 -27.52 -27.09
C LYS A 252 40.26 -28.91 -27.70
N THR A 253 39.19 -29.64 -27.96
CA THR A 253 39.28 -30.97 -28.58
C THR A 253 39.67 -30.85 -30.05
N GLN A 254 39.10 -29.90 -30.80
CA GLN A 254 39.48 -29.62 -32.18
C GLN A 254 40.94 -29.16 -32.26
N GLN A 255 41.42 -28.33 -31.35
CA GLN A 255 42.79 -27.88 -31.32
C GLN A 255 43.74 -29.08 -31.16
N ARG A 256 43.48 -29.99 -30.24
CA ARG A 256 44.26 -31.22 -30.07
C ARG A 256 44.29 -32.09 -31.32
N GLN A 257 43.18 -32.20 -32.04
CA GLN A 257 43.14 -32.95 -33.31
C GLN A 257 44.00 -32.29 -34.39
N ILE A 258 43.94 -30.94 -34.49
CA ILE A 258 44.81 -30.17 -35.41
C ILE A 258 46.28 -30.39 -35.12
N ASP A 259 46.70 -30.28 -33.84
CA ASP A 259 48.09 -30.48 -33.41
C ASP A 259 48.58 -31.90 -33.76
N THR A 260 47.73 -32.90 -33.57
CA THR A 260 48.00 -34.29 -33.94
C THR A 260 48.21 -34.41 -35.47
N LEU A 261 47.27 -33.89 -36.25
CA LEU A 261 47.36 -33.94 -37.74
C LEU A 261 48.62 -33.19 -38.24
N GLN A 262 48.97 -32.06 -37.65
CA GLN A 262 50.17 -31.32 -38.00
C GLN A 262 51.42 -32.16 -37.73
N THR A 263 51.47 -32.88 -36.63
CA THR A 263 52.59 -33.78 -36.27
C THR A 263 52.70 -34.93 -37.25
N GLU A 264 51.58 -35.54 -37.62
CA GLU A 264 51.50 -36.61 -38.62
C GLU A 264 52.00 -36.14 -39.99
N ILE A 265 51.55 -34.96 -40.45
CA ILE A 265 51.97 -34.37 -41.74
C ILE A 265 53.50 -34.12 -41.74
N ILE A 266 54.06 -33.62 -40.62
CA ILE A 266 55.51 -33.43 -40.52
C ILE A 266 56.25 -34.74 -40.57
N SER A 267 55.72 -35.81 -39.99
CA SER A 267 56.31 -37.13 -40.02
C SER A 267 56.32 -37.75 -41.41
N LEU A 268 55.24 -37.50 -42.16
CA LEU A 268 55.11 -38.02 -43.59
C LEU A 268 55.99 -37.26 -44.58
N LYS A 269 56.50 -36.09 -44.25
CA LYS A 269 57.40 -35.28 -45.08
C LYS A 269 58.89 -35.62 -44.88
N LYS A 270 59.22 -36.43 -43.89
CA LYS A 270 60.57 -36.97 -43.66
C LYS A 270 60.79 -38.29 -44.38
#